data_2bd5a0fdd40070d27e35f587402306cf
#
_entry.id   2bd5a0fdd40070d27e35f587402306cf
#
_cell.length_a   1.000
_cell.length_b   1.000
_cell.length_c   1.000
_cell.angle_alpha   90.00
_cell.angle_beta   90.00
_cell.angle_gamma   90.00
#
_symmetry.space_group_name_H-M   'P 1'
#
loop_
_entity.id
_entity.type
_entity.pdbx_description
1 polymer ?
#
loop_
_entity_poly.entity_id
_entity_poly.type
_entity_poly.pdbx_seq_one_letter_code
_entity_poly.pdbx_strand_id
1 'polypeptide(L)'
;MKNKVQLITYADRLGDGTIKSMTDILRTRFDGVYDGVHILPFFTPFDGADAGFDPIDHTKVDERLGSWDDVAELSKTHNIMVDAIVNHMSWESKQFQDVLAKGEESEYYPMFLTMSSVFPNGATEEDLAGIYRPRPGLPFTHYKFAGKTRLVWVSFTPQQVDIDTDSDKGWEYLMSIFDQMAASHVSYIRLDAVGYGAKEAGTSCFMTPKTFKLISRLREEGVKRGLEILIEVHSYYKKQVEIASKVDRVYDFALPPLLLHALSTGHVEPVAHWTDIRPNNAVTVSIRTTASA
;
A
#
# COMPACT_ATOMS: atom_id res chain seq x y z
N MET A 1 13.92 9.04 -8.18
CA MET A 1 14.74 8.02 -7.47
C MET A 1 16.06 7.87 -8.20
N LYS A 2 17.17 8.16 -7.54
CA LYS A 2 18.49 7.86 -8.11
C LYS A 2 18.70 6.33 -8.05
N ASN A 3 19.47 5.78 -8.99
CA ASN A 3 19.81 4.35 -9.02
C ASN A 3 20.79 3.98 -7.88
N LYS A 4 20.27 3.94 -6.67
CA LYS A 4 21.03 3.67 -5.47
C LYS A 4 20.32 2.65 -4.58
N VAL A 5 21.07 2.09 -3.65
CA VAL A 5 20.56 1.05 -2.72
C VAL A 5 19.70 1.70 -1.65
N GLN A 6 18.51 1.14 -1.43
CA GLN A 6 17.62 1.50 -0.32
C GLN A 6 17.51 0.34 0.66
N LEU A 7 17.47 0.68 1.94
CA LEU A 7 17.11 -0.27 2.99
C LEU A 7 15.59 -0.36 3.10
N ILE A 8 15.06 -1.56 3.18
CA ILE A 8 13.65 -1.81 3.55
C ILE A 8 13.66 -2.43 4.95
N THR A 9 13.00 -1.80 5.89
CA THR A 9 12.97 -2.27 7.27
C THR A 9 11.76 -1.74 8.04
N TYR A 10 11.34 -2.46 9.06
CA TYR A 10 10.53 -1.90 10.14
C TYR A 10 11.41 -1.09 11.10
N ALA A 11 10.87 -0.03 11.69
CA ALA A 11 11.60 0.81 12.62
C ALA A 11 12.06 0.03 13.88
N ASP A 12 11.23 -0.92 14.33
CA ASP A 12 11.51 -1.76 15.51
C ASP A 12 12.59 -2.84 15.28
N ARG A 13 13.18 -2.95 14.08
CA ARG A 13 14.21 -3.94 13.76
C ARG A 13 15.64 -3.41 13.86
N LEU A 14 15.81 -2.13 14.15
CA LEU A 14 17.13 -1.51 14.30
C LEU A 14 17.23 -0.72 15.62
N GLY A 15 18.35 -0.87 16.31
CA GLY A 15 18.62 -0.16 17.55
C GLY A 15 17.73 -0.57 18.70
N ASP A 16 17.17 0.42 19.39
CA ASP A 16 16.24 0.22 20.50
C ASP A 16 14.78 0.06 20.07
N GLY A 17 14.54 0.01 18.75
CA GLY A 17 13.20 -0.14 18.20
C GLY A 17 12.48 1.17 17.88
N THR A 18 13.19 2.30 17.88
CA THR A 18 12.61 3.60 17.54
C THR A 18 13.17 4.16 16.24
N ILE A 19 12.39 5.04 15.57
CA ILE A 19 12.83 5.75 14.37
C ILE A 19 14.08 6.59 14.67
N LYS A 20 14.17 7.17 15.84
CA LYS A 20 15.34 7.95 16.29
C LYS A 20 16.59 7.09 16.35
N SER A 21 16.54 5.95 17.04
CA SER A 21 17.67 5.03 17.13
C SER A 21 18.05 4.43 15.77
N MET A 22 17.07 4.11 14.93
CA MET A 22 17.31 3.71 13.54
C MET A 22 18.08 4.80 12.78
N THR A 23 17.69 6.07 12.93
CA THR A 23 18.36 7.22 12.32
C THR A 23 19.83 7.31 12.74
N ASP A 24 20.11 7.16 14.04
CA ASP A 24 21.48 7.21 14.57
C ASP A 24 22.34 6.07 14.02
N ILE A 25 21.79 4.87 13.90
CA ILE A 25 22.50 3.71 13.32
C ILE A 25 22.79 3.94 11.85
N LEU A 26 21.83 4.44 11.08
CA LEU A 26 21.99 4.71 9.65
C LEU A 26 23.09 5.78 9.41
N ARG A 27 23.12 6.82 10.22
CA ARG A 27 24.10 7.91 10.12
C ARG A 27 25.50 7.53 10.61
N THR A 28 25.64 6.53 11.48
CA THR A 28 26.93 6.17 12.09
C THR A 28 27.49 4.86 11.57
N ARG A 29 26.71 3.78 11.65
CA ARG A 29 27.14 2.43 11.26
C ARG A 29 27.02 2.14 9.78
N PHE A 30 26.06 2.79 9.12
CA PHE A 30 25.75 2.59 7.70
C PHE A 30 25.93 3.89 6.88
N ASP A 31 26.76 4.82 7.39
CA ASP A 31 27.04 6.06 6.65
C ASP A 31 27.54 5.76 5.24
N GLY A 32 26.91 6.39 4.24
CA GLY A 32 27.21 6.21 2.83
C GLY A 32 26.81 4.85 2.21
N VAL A 33 26.24 3.90 2.99
CA VAL A 33 25.82 2.59 2.47
C VAL A 33 24.47 2.65 1.77
N TYR A 34 23.50 3.31 2.37
CA TYR A 34 22.15 3.45 1.82
C TYR A 34 21.87 4.91 1.45
N ASP A 35 21.26 5.13 0.28
CA ASP A 35 20.80 6.46 -0.15
C ASP A 35 19.41 6.78 0.41
N GLY A 36 18.65 5.76 0.72
CA GLY A 36 17.30 5.91 1.24
C GLY A 36 16.85 4.74 2.09
N VAL A 37 15.73 4.96 2.73
CA VAL A 37 15.08 3.98 3.62
C VAL A 37 13.60 3.89 3.29
N HIS A 38 13.13 2.69 3.03
CA HIS A 38 11.71 2.37 3.05
C HIS A 38 11.36 1.90 4.46
N ILE A 39 10.68 2.75 5.20
CA ILE A 39 10.14 2.41 6.50
C ILE A 39 8.79 1.73 6.28
N LEU A 40 8.74 0.42 6.57
CA LEU A 40 7.50 -0.36 6.51
C LEU A 40 6.51 0.17 7.55
N PRO A 41 5.20 -0.13 7.45
CA PRO A 41 4.18 0.58 8.19
C PRO A 41 4.50 0.78 9.67
N PHE A 42 4.53 2.03 10.08
CA PHE A 42 4.85 2.50 11.43
C PHE A 42 3.70 3.28 12.07
N PHE A 43 2.53 3.17 11.45
CA PHE A 43 1.29 3.82 11.91
C PHE A 43 0.70 3.09 13.11
N THR A 44 -0.28 3.71 13.77
CA THR A 44 -0.99 3.13 14.91
C THR A 44 -2.05 2.09 14.46
N PRO A 45 -1.95 0.82 14.91
CA PRO A 45 -0.80 0.16 15.53
C PRO A 45 0.15 -0.41 14.47
N PHE A 46 1.47 -0.36 14.70
CA PHE A 46 2.46 -0.92 13.77
C PHE A 46 2.53 -2.46 13.83
N ASP A 47 2.07 -3.07 14.91
CA ASP A 47 2.05 -4.50 15.19
C ASP A 47 0.65 -5.11 15.10
N GLY A 48 -0.23 -4.50 14.28
CA GLY A 48 -1.55 -5.01 13.98
C GLY A 48 -1.54 -6.41 13.32
N ALA A 49 -2.72 -6.98 13.13
CA ALA A 49 -2.89 -8.36 12.63
C ALA A 49 -2.25 -8.60 11.26
N ASP A 50 -2.04 -7.57 10.47
CA ASP A 50 -1.38 -7.61 9.15
C ASP A 50 -0.06 -6.80 9.15
N ALA A 51 0.74 -6.95 10.20
CA ALA A 51 2.06 -6.36 10.33
C ALA A 51 2.10 -4.83 10.05
N GLY A 52 1.06 -4.12 10.52
CA GLY A 52 0.91 -2.67 10.35
C GLY A 52 0.23 -2.22 9.05
N PHE A 53 -0.12 -3.16 8.14
CA PHE A 53 -0.90 -2.85 6.95
C PHE A 53 -2.42 -2.75 7.20
N ASP A 54 -2.82 -2.69 8.46
CA ASP A 54 -4.19 -2.51 8.94
C ASP A 54 -4.30 -1.34 9.94
N PRO A 55 -3.79 -0.13 9.59
CA PRO A 55 -3.74 0.96 10.55
C PRO A 55 -5.13 1.48 10.93
N ILE A 56 -5.26 1.86 12.20
CA ILE A 56 -6.42 2.59 12.72
C ILE A 56 -6.38 4.04 12.26
N ASP A 57 -5.18 4.63 12.17
CA ASP A 57 -4.97 6.00 11.71
C ASP A 57 -3.62 6.12 10.99
N HIS A 58 -3.65 6.25 9.66
CA HIS A 58 -2.45 6.44 8.83
C HIS A 58 -1.76 7.79 9.02
N THR A 59 -2.43 8.76 9.64
CA THR A 59 -1.85 10.09 9.87
C THR A 59 -1.02 10.16 11.15
N LYS A 60 -1.00 9.06 11.94
CA LYS A 60 -0.28 9.00 13.22
C LYS A 60 0.76 7.91 13.23
N VAL A 61 1.96 8.29 13.64
CA VAL A 61 3.01 7.33 14.00
C VAL A 61 2.61 6.63 15.31
N ASP A 62 2.89 5.35 15.43
CA ASP A 62 2.73 4.64 16.70
C ASP A 62 3.72 5.23 17.73
N GLU A 63 3.20 5.66 18.87
CA GLU A 63 3.98 6.35 19.91
C GLU A 63 5.18 5.54 20.40
N ARG A 64 5.13 4.22 20.29
CA ARG A 64 6.23 3.31 20.64
C ARG A 64 7.43 3.43 19.71
N LEU A 65 7.20 3.86 18.46
CA LEU A 65 8.23 3.97 17.42
C LEU A 65 8.79 5.39 17.31
N GLY A 66 8.01 6.42 17.68
CA GLY A 66 8.40 7.83 17.60
C GLY A 66 7.32 8.73 17.02
N SER A 67 7.72 9.66 16.18
CA SER A 67 6.85 10.71 15.63
C SER A 67 7.15 11.02 14.17
N TRP A 68 6.30 11.81 13.52
CA TRP A 68 6.58 12.35 12.20
C TRP A 68 7.77 13.30 12.17
N ASP A 69 8.10 13.94 13.30
CA ASP A 69 9.31 14.76 13.42
C ASP A 69 10.59 13.90 13.33
N ASP A 70 10.56 12.67 13.86
CA ASP A 70 11.67 11.73 13.73
C ASP A 70 11.85 11.27 12.28
N VAL A 71 10.75 11.08 11.53
CA VAL A 71 10.79 10.80 10.08
C VAL A 71 11.38 12.00 9.33
N ALA A 72 10.93 13.21 9.64
CA ALA A 72 11.46 14.45 9.05
C ALA A 72 12.93 14.66 9.40
N GLU A 73 13.38 14.26 10.58
CA GLU A 73 14.81 14.31 10.94
C GLU A 73 15.63 13.33 10.10
N LEU A 74 15.16 12.10 9.90
CA LEU A 74 15.83 11.12 9.04
C LEU A 74 15.89 11.59 7.58
N SER A 75 14.87 12.30 7.09
CA SER A 75 14.80 12.80 5.71
C SER A 75 15.93 13.80 5.35
N LYS A 76 16.56 14.41 6.36
CA LYS A 76 17.70 15.33 6.13
C LYS A 76 18.94 14.64 5.56
N THR A 77 19.04 13.33 5.72
CA THR A 77 20.21 12.54 5.30
C THR A 77 19.89 11.42 4.33
N HIS A 78 18.65 10.93 4.35
CA HIS A 78 18.21 9.79 3.52
C HIS A 78 16.92 10.12 2.78
N ASN A 79 16.77 9.61 1.56
CA ASN A 79 15.48 9.62 0.88
C ASN A 79 14.52 8.66 1.57
N ILE A 80 13.36 9.14 1.99
CA ILE A 80 12.40 8.32 2.73
C ILE A 80 11.30 7.83 1.81
N MET A 81 11.03 6.53 1.88
CA MET A 81 9.85 5.90 1.31
C MET A 81 8.95 5.40 2.45
N VAL A 82 7.66 5.57 2.30
CA VAL A 82 6.64 5.05 3.22
C VAL A 82 5.48 4.44 2.44
N ASP A 83 4.71 3.59 3.10
CA ASP A 83 3.51 2.99 2.53
C ASP A 83 2.29 3.89 2.68
N ALA A 84 1.51 4.06 1.62
CA ALA A 84 0.14 4.55 1.70
C ALA A 84 -0.81 3.39 1.36
N ILE A 85 -1.56 2.94 2.35
CA ILE A 85 -2.53 1.87 2.20
C ILE A 85 -3.84 2.49 1.71
N VAL A 86 -4.04 2.47 0.39
CA VAL A 86 -5.13 3.23 -0.26
C VAL A 86 -6.43 2.44 -0.42
N ASN A 87 -6.37 1.11 -0.29
CA ASN A 87 -7.53 0.26 -0.49
C ASN A 87 -8.41 0.14 0.76
N HIS A 88 -7.82 0.11 1.95
CA HIS A 88 -8.54 -0.23 3.18
C HIS A 88 -7.94 0.45 4.41
N MET A 89 -8.64 0.33 5.52
CA MET A 89 -8.18 0.70 6.84
C MET A 89 -8.76 -0.25 7.89
N SER A 90 -8.28 -0.15 9.13
CA SER A 90 -8.82 -0.96 10.23
C SER A 90 -10.28 -0.66 10.50
N TRP A 91 -11.07 -1.69 10.81
CA TRP A 91 -12.43 -1.55 11.31
C TRP A 91 -12.49 -0.79 12.65
N GLU A 92 -11.38 -0.75 13.41
CA GLU A 92 -11.26 0.00 14.67
C GLU A 92 -11.03 1.50 14.46
N SER A 93 -10.88 1.97 13.22
CA SER A 93 -10.75 3.38 12.90
C SER A 93 -11.93 4.20 13.43
N LYS A 94 -11.64 5.42 13.89
CA LYS A 94 -12.70 6.30 14.40
C LYS A 94 -13.81 6.55 13.39
N GLN A 95 -13.48 6.59 12.09
CA GLN A 95 -14.43 6.79 11.01
C GLN A 95 -15.39 5.61 10.89
N PHE A 96 -14.85 4.38 10.89
CA PHE A 96 -15.71 3.19 10.78
C PHE A 96 -16.51 2.95 12.06
N GLN A 97 -15.95 3.21 13.24
CA GLN A 97 -16.66 3.13 14.52
C GLN A 97 -17.84 4.11 14.58
N ASP A 98 -17.68 5.34 14.02
CA ASP A 98 -18.78 6.29 13.91
C ASP A 98 -19.89 5.76 12.98
N VAL A 99 -19.52 5.12 11.86
CA VAL A 99 -20.49 4.46 10.95
C VAL A 99 -21.20 3.28 11.64
N LEU A 100 -20.49 2.47 12.45
CA LEU A 100 -21.13 1.42 13.22
C LEU A 100 -22.18 1.97 14.18
N ALA A 101 -21.86 3.09 14.84
CA ALA A 101 -22.75 3.70 15.82
C ALA A 101 -23.95 4.42 15.19
N LYS A 102 -23.74 5.21 14.13
CA LYS A 102 -24.74 6.13 13.55
C LYS A 102 -25.38 5.62 12.25
N GLY A 103 -24.76 4.63 11.58
CA GLY A 103 -25.23 4.15 10.28
C GLY A 103 -25.16 5.26 9.22
N GLU A 104 -26.24 5.42 8.47
CA GLU A 104 -26.36 6.39 7.37
C GLU A 104 -26.33 7.86 7.82
N GLU A 105 -26.48 8.13 9.12
CA GLU A 105 -26.36 9.47 9.70
C GLU A 105 -24.90 9.87 9.96
N SER A 106 -23.97 8.95 9.86
CA SER A 106 -22.53 9.25 9.95
C SER A 106 -22.05 10.01 8.73
N GLU A 107 -21.31 11.10 8.93
CA GLU A 107 -20.63 11.79 7.82
C GLU A 107 -19.62 10.89 7.07
N TYR A 108 -19.12 9.83 7.73
CA TYR A 108 -18.18 8.85 7.15
C TYR A 108 -18.89 7.69 6.45
N TYR A 109 -20.21 7.62 6.46
CA TYR A 109 -20.93 6.49 5.82
C TYR A 109 -20.55 6.30 4.35
N PRO A 110 -20.44 7.34 3.52
CA PRO A 110 -20.03 7.18 2.11
C PRO A 110 -18.55 6.79 1.94
N MET A 111 -17.75 6.82 2.99
CA MET A 111 -16.33 6.49 2.94
C MET A 111 -16.08 4.98 2.76
N PHE A 112 -17.04 4.14 3.10
CA PHE A 112 -16.85 2.69 3.14
C PHE A 112 -17.71 1.97 2.13
N LEU A 113 -17.10 1.03 1.40
CA LEU A 113 -17.78 0.24 0.40
C LEU A 113 -18.65 -0.86 1.03
N THR A 114 -19.87 -0.95 0.56
CA THR A 114 -20.78 -2.04 0.88
C THR A 114 -21.13 -2.81 -0.40
N MET A 115 -21.71 -4.02 -0.25
CA MET A 115 -22.23 -4.75 -1.40
C MET A 115 -23.25 -3.90 -2.17
N SER A 116 -24.15 -3.22 -1.45
CA SER A 116 -25.18 -2.39 -2.08
C SER A 116 -24.66 -1.10 -2.72
N SER A 117 -23.53 -0.54 -2.28
CA SER A 117 -22.93 0.63 -2.95
C SER A 117 -22.28 0.26 -4.29
N VAL A 118 -21.71 -0.96 -4.39
CA VAL A 118 -21.10 -1.45 -5.64
C VAL A 118 -22.16 -2.09 -6.57
N PHE A 119 -23.12 -2.81 -6.00
CA PHE A 119 -24.19 -3.51 -6.72
C PHE A 119 -25.57 -2.98 -6.30
N PRO A 120 -25.94 -1.75 -6.70
CA PRO A 120 -27.20 -1.12 -6.23
C PRO A 120 -28.47 -1.87 -6.69
N ASN A 121 -28.38 -2.62 -7.79
CA ASN A 121 -29.47 -3.44 -8.32
C ASN A 121 -29.37 -4.93 -7.91
N GLY A 122 -28.48 -5.26 -6.97
CA GLY A 122 -28.13 -6.63 -6.61
C GLY A 122 -27.00 -7.19 -7.45
N ALA A 123 -26.40 -8.29 -7.00
CA ALA A 123 -25.33 -9.00 -7.70
C ALA A 123 -25.79 -10.40 -8.08
N THR A 124 -25.44 -10.85 -9.28
CA THR A 124 -25.61 -12.23 -9.73
C THR A 124 -24.48 -13.12 -9.19
N GLU A 125 -24.64 -14.43 -9.26
CA GLU A 125 -23.56 -15.38 -8.94
C GLU A 125 -22.34 -15.17 -9.86
N GLU A 126 -22.57 -14.84 -11.13
CA GLU A 126 -21.52 -14.56 -12.10
C GLU A 126 -20.74 -13.28 -11.73
N ASP A 127 -21.44 -12.22 -11.32
CA ASP A 127 -20.79 -10.99 -10.82
C ASP A 127 -19.86 -11.30 -9.64
N LEU A 128 -20.34 -12.09 -8.67
CA LEU A 128 -19.58 -12.42 -7.48
C LEU A 128 -18.40 -13.37 -7.76
N ALA A 129 -18.60 -14.34 -8.65
CA ALA A 129 -17.56 -15.27 -9.08
C ALA A 129 -16.46 -14.58 -9.89
N GLY A 130 -16.81 -13.51 -10.61
CA GLY A 130 -15.88 -12.71 -11.41
C GLY A 130 -14.92 -11.83 -10.59
N ILE A 131 -15.21 -11.58 -9.31
CA ILE A 131 -14.38 -10.71 -8.46
C ILE A 131 -13.03 -11.39 -8.17
N TYR A 132 -11.94 -10.75 -8.56
CA TYR A 132 -10.60 -11.22 -8.23
C TYR A 132 -10.31 -11.08 -6.73
N ARG A 133 -9.83 -12.17 -6.11
CA ARG A 133 -9.58 -12.23 -4.68
C ARG A 133 -8.14 -12.67 -4.37
N PRO A 134 -7.42 -11.94 -3.51
CA PRO A 134 -6.14 -12.39 -2.98
C PRO A 134 -6.31 -13.45 -1.87
N ARG A 135 -7.53 -13.56 -1.30
CA ARG A 135 -7.90 -14.49 -0.24
C ARG A 135 -9.13 -15.32 -0.65
N PRO A 136 -9.29 -16.55 -0.16
CA PRO A 136 -10.48 -17.36 -0.44
C PRO A 136 -11.79 -16.73 0.05
N GLY A 137 -12.90 -17.07 -0.59
CA GLY A 137 -14.25 -16.63 -0.23
C GLY A 137 -14.67 -15.29 -0.86
N LEU A 138 -15.88 -14.82 -0.53
CA LEU A 138 -16.40 -13.53 -1.02
C LEU A 138 -15.77 -12.35 -0.29
N PRO A 139 -15.69 -11.17 -0.93
CA PRO A 139 -15.08 -9.97 -0.35
C PRO A 139 -16.02 -9.23 0.60
N PHE A 140 -16.81 -9.92 1.37
CA PHE A 140 -17.82 -9.31 2.22
C PHE A 140 -17.80 -9.86 3.64
N THR A 141 -17.91 -8.96 4.60
CA THR A 141 -18.13 -9.27 6.00
C THR A 141 -19.36 -8.50 6.49
N HIS A 142 -20.20 -9.12 7.31
CA HIS A 142 -21.36 -8.46 7.86
C HIS A 142 -21.00 -7.62 9.08
N TYR A 143 -21.43 -6.36 9.07
CA TYR A 143 -21.36 -5.45 10.20
C TYR A 143 -22.74 -4.88 10.51
N LYS A 144 -22.94 -4.36 11.71
CA LYS A 144 -24.17 -3.68 12.11
C LYS A 144 -23.97 -2.18 12.12
N PHE A 145 -24.62 -1.47 11.21
CA PHE A 145 -24.65 -0.01 11.12
C PHE A 145 -25.93 0.50 11.80
N ALA A 146 -25.82 1.12 12.97
CA ALA A 146 -26.96 1.51 13.80
C ALA A 146 -28.00 0.36 13.96
N GLY A 147 -27.51 -0.86 14.19
CA GLY A 147 -28.35 -2.07 14.36
C GLY A 147 -28.78 -2.77 13.04
N LYS A 148 -28.65 -2.12 11.88
CA LYS A 148 -28.98 -2.71 10.57
C LYS A 148 -27.79 -3.46 10.00
N THR A 149 -27.96 -4.73 9.63
CA THR A 149 -26.90 -5.54 9.00
C THR A 149 -26.55 -4.99 7.61
N ARG A 150 -25.27 -4.81 7.36
CA ARG A 150 -24.69 -4.46 6.05
C ARG A 150 -23.59 -5.44 5.69
N LEU A 151 -23.46 -5.78 4.42
CA LEU A 151 -22.32 -6.49 3.87
C LEU A 151 -21.27 -5.46 3.43
N VAL A 152 -20.24 -5.31 4.25
CA VAL A 152 -19.14 -4.38 4.00
C VAL A 152 -18.09 -5.07 3.14
N TRP A 153 -17.53 -4.34 2.17
CA TRP A 153 -16.46 -4.86 1.34
C TRP A 153 -15.15 -4.97 2.14
N VAL A 154 -14.51 -6.14 2.04
CA VAL A 154 -13.24 -6.47 2.70
C VAL A 154 -12.38 -7.26 1.71
N SER A 155 -11.47 -6.59 1.03
CA SER A 155 -10.64 -7.24 0.00
C SER A 155 -9.71 -8.30 0.59
N PHE A 156 -9.20 -8.12 1.80
CA PHE A 156 -8.18 -8.96 2.42
C PHE A 156 -8.72 -9.73 3.62
N THR A 157 -8.86 -9.07 4.76
CA THR A 157 -9.34 -9.69 6.01
C THR A 157 -10.63 -9.02 6.49
N PRO A 158 -11.43 -9.69 7.33
CA PRO A 158 -12.63 -9.08 7.90
C PRO A 158 -12.38 -7.77 8.67
N GLN A 159 -11.16 -7.56 9.18
CA GLN A 159 -10.79 -6.37 9.94
C GLN A 159 -10.35 -5.20 9.05
N GLN A 160 -10.10 -5.43 7.77
CA GLN A 160 -9.64 -4.42 6.80
C GLN A 160 -10.83 -4.01 5.93
N VAL A 161 -11.48 -2.89 6.30
CA VAL A 161 -12.66 -2.39 5.59
C VAL A 161 -12.24 -1.50 4.42
N ASP A 162 -12.79 -1.78 3.23
CA ASP A 162 -12.36 -1.11 2.01
C ASP A 162 -12.93 0.32 1.93
N ILE A 163 -12.06 1.24 1.53
CA ILE A 163 -12.38 2.66 1.36
C ILE A 163 -12.99 2.87 -0.03
N ASP A 164 -14.06 3.65 -0.09
CA ASP A 164 -14.59 4.17 -1.34
C ASP A 164 -13.75 5.38 -1.79
N THR A 165 -12.85 5.15 -2.73
CA THR A 165 -11.95 6.18 -3.27
C THR A 165 -12.65 7.17 -4.20
N ASP A 166 -13.90 6.92 -4.58
CA ASP A 166 -14.74 7.85 -5.35
C ASP A 166 -15.56 8.77 -4.45
N SER A 167 -15.74 8.43 -3.17
CA SER A 167 -16.42 9.30 -2.23
C SER A 167 -15.54 10.49 -1.81
N ASP A 168 -16.16 11.64 -1.59
CA ASP A 168 -15.44 12.82 -1.11
C ASP A 168 -14.72 12.53 0.22
N LYS A 169 -15.38 11.83 1.15
CA LYS A 169 -14.80 11.48 2.46
C LYS A 169 -13.64 10.49 2.35
N GLY A 170 -13.73 9.48 1.47
CA GLY A 170 -12.62 8.58 1.20
C GLY A 170 -11.45 9.32 0.58
N TRP A 171 -11.72 10.20 -0.38
CA TRP A 171 -10.69 11.02 -1.03
C TRP A 171 -10.03 12.01 -0.06
N GLU A 172 -10.81 12.75 0.74
CA GLU A 172 -10.30 13.65 1.78
C GLU A 172 -9.35 12.91 2.75
N TYR A 173 -9.73 11.69 3.16
CA TYR A 173 -8.89 10.86 4.01
C TYR A 173 -7.57 10.49 3.33
N LEU A 174 -7.58 10.02 2.09
CA LEU A 174 -6.35 9.71 1.36
C LEU A 174 -5.46 10.94 1.17
N MET A 175 -6.06 12.10 0.90
CA MET A 175 -5.29 13.35 0.78
C MET A 175 -4.66 13.78 2.11
N SER A 176 -5.34 13.56 3.23
CA SER A 176 -4.75 13.84 4.56
C SER A 176 -3.49 13.01 4.84
N ILE A 177 -3.43 11.76 4.33
CA ILE A 177 -2.24 10.92 4.40
C ILE A 177 -1.10 11.52 3.54
N PHE A 178 -1.40 11.90 2.31
CA PHE A 178 -0.42 12.50 1.39
C PHE A 178 0.11 13.84 1.94
N ASP A 179 -0.77 14.67 2.52
CA ASP A 179 -0.39 15.94 3.13
C ASP A 179 0.56 15.73 4.32
N GLN A 180 0.27 14.73 5.17
CA GLN A 180 1.12 14.40 6.31
C GLN A 180 2.51 13.90 5.85
N MET A 181 2.54 13.04 4.84
CA MET A 181 3.80 12.52 4.28
C MET A 181 4.64 13.64 3.66
N ALA A 182 4.02 14.54 2.90
CA ALA A 182 4.69 15.69 2.31
C ALA A 182 5.23 16.65 3.39
N ALA A 183 4.44 16.95 4.43
CA ALA A 183 4.85 17.79 5.55
C ALA A 183 6.06 17.21 6.31
N SER A 184 6.22 15.89 6.29
CA SER A 184 7.34 15.19 6.94
C SER A 184 8.50 14.91 5.98
N HIS A 185 8.53 15.58 4.81
CA HIS A 185 9.60 15.47 3.80
C HIS A 185 9.84 14.04 3.30
N VAL A 186 8.81 13.21 3.24
CA VAL A 186 8.84 11.92 2.56
C VAL A 186 9.12 12.16 1.07
N SER A 187 9.97 11.33 0.47
CA SER A 187 10.35 11.47 -0.95
C SER A 187 9.52 10.56 -1.85
N TYR A 188 9.16 9.39 -1.36
CA TYR A 188 8.50 8.33 -2.13
C TYR A 188 7.33 7.75 -1.35
N ILE A 189 6.23 7.51 -2.05
CA ILE A 189 5.10 6.75 -1.52
C ILE A 189 5.01 5.43 -2.27
N ARG A 190 4.97 4.32 -1.54
CA ARG A 190 4.54 3.04 -2.07
C ARG A 190 3.03 2.91 -1.88
N LEU A 191 2.29 2.85 -2.99
CA LEU A 191 0.85 2.58 -2.95
C LEU A 191 0.62 1.10 -2.73
N ASP A 192 0.31 0.74 -1.49
CA ASP A 192 -0.04 -0.63 -1.11
C ASP A 192 -1.43 -0.99 -1.61
N ALA A 193 -1.57 -2.22 -2.11
CA ALA A 193 -2.85 -2.80 -2.54
C ALA A 193 -3.66 -1.94 -3.53
N VAL A 194 -3.04 -0.98 -4.23
CA VAL A 194 -3.74 -0.04 -5.12
C VAL A 194 -4.48 -0.73 -6.26
N GLY A 195 -4.05 -1.92 -6.65
CA GLY A 195 -4.73 -2.74 -7.65
C GLY A 195 -6.20 -3.05 -7.33
N TYR A 196 -6.55 -3.03 -6.05
CA TYR A 196 -7.89 -3.28 -5.51
C TYR A 196 -8.66 -1.99 -5.19
N GLY A 197 -8.04 -0.81 -5.29
CA GLY A 197 -8.59 0.46 -4.77
C GLY A 197 -9.84 0.99 -5.47
N ALA A 198 -10.25 0.40 -6.60
CA ALA A 198 -11.46 0.81 -7.32
C ALA A 198 -12.36 -0.39 -7.60
N LYS A 199 -13.63 -0.30 -7.16
CA LYS A 199 -14.63 -1.35 -7.38
C LYS A 199 -15.62 -0.90 -8.46
N GLU A 200 -16.02 -1.86 -9.30
CA GLU A 200 -16.97 -1.64 -10.39
C GLU A 200 -17.74 -2.94 -10.66
N ALA A 201 -19.07 -2.86 -10.59
CA ALA A 201 -19.94 -4.01 -10.86
C ALA A 201 -19.68 -4.59 -12.27
N GLY A 202 -19.78 -5.92 -12.41
CA GLY A 202 -19.54 -6.62 -13.67
C GLY A 202 -18.06 -6.68 -14.11
N THR A 203 -17.13 -6.36 -13.20
CA THR A 203 -15.69 -6.45 -13.46
C THR A 203 -15.00 -7.33 -12.41
N SER A 204 -13.70 -7.62 -12.62
CA SER A 204 -12.89 -8.31 -11.61
C SER A 204 -12.57 -7.47 -10.37
N CYS A 205 -12.89 -6.19 -10.33
CA CYS A 205 -12.51 -5.23 -9.30
C CYS A 205 -10.99 -5.20 -8.99
N PHE A 206 -10.16 -5.64 -9.95
CA PHE A 206 -8.71 -5.66 -9.83
C PHE A 206 -8.05 -5.18 -11.12
N MET A 207 -7.22 -4.13 -11.02
CA MET A 207 -6.50 -3.52 -12.16
C MET A 207 -7.40 -3.22 -13.37
N THR A 208 -8.61 -2.75 -13.10
CA THR A 208 -9.56 -2.32 -14.11
C THR A 208 -9.19 -0.95 -14.70
N PRO A 209 -9.79 -0.50 -15.81
CA PRO A 209 -9.61 0.87 -16.29
C PRO A 209 -9.90 1.94 -15.22
N LYS A 210 -10.86 1.68 -14.31
CA LYS A 210 -11.18 2.54 -13.18
C LYS A 210 -10.02 2.61 -12.18
N THR A 211 -9.35 1.48 -11.91
CA THR A 211 -8.14 1.45 -11.08
C THR A 211 -7.02 2.29 -11.68
N PHE A 212 -6.80 2.24 -12.99
CA PHE A 212 -5.79 3.08 -13.64
C PHE A 212 -6.11 4.58 -13.55
N LYS A 213 -7.39 4.96 -13.60
CA LYS A 213 -7.81 6.36 -13.35
C LYS A 213 -7.50 6.78 -11.91
N LEU A 214 -7.77 5.91 -10.94
CA LEU A 214 -7.41 6.15 -9.54
C LEU A 214 -5.89 6.35 -9.39
N ILE A 215 -5.08 5.45 -9.95
CA ILE A 215 -3.62 5.55 -9.92
C ILE A 215 -3.14 6.88 -10.52
N SER A 216 -3.69 7.27 -11.67
CA SER A 216 -3.34 8.54 -12.31
C SER A 216 -3.69 9.74 -11.44
N ARG A 217 -4.86 9.73 -10.80
CA ARG A 217 -5.32 10.77 -9.89
C ARG A 217 -4.43 10.86 -8.65
N LEU A 218 -4.08 9.72 -8.03
CA LEU A 218 -3.15 9.67 -6.89
C LEU A 218 -1.75 10.19 -7.29
N ARG A 219 -1.29 9.81 -8.48
CA ARG A 219 0.00 10.30 -9.02
C ARG A 219 0.01 11.81 -9.18
N GLU A 220 -1.04 12.39 -9.76
CA GLU A 220 -1.17 13.85 -9.92
C GLU A 220 -1.11 14.57 -8.56
N GLU A 221 -1.80 14.03 -7.56
CA GLU A 221 -1.76 14.57 -6.20
C GLU A 221 -0.40 14.40 -5.52
N GLY A 222 0.30 13.30 -5.79
CA GLY A 222 1.69 13.10 -5.35
C GLY A 222 2.62 14.14 -5.95
N VAL A 223 2.56 14.35 -7.27
CA VAL A 223 3.40 15.35 -7.98
C VAL A 223 3.18 16.77 -7.43
N LYS A 224 1.93 17.17 -7.16
CA LYS A 224 1.62 18.49 -6.56
C LYS A 224 2.30 18.69 -5.20
N ARG A 225 2.58 17.61 -4.48
CA ARG A 225 3.21 17.59 -3.15
C ARG A 225 4.69 17.25 -3.17
N GLY A 226 5.28 17.07 -4.36
CA GLY A 226 6.69 16.67 -4.50
C GLY A 226 6.97 15.20 -4.14
N LEU A 227 5.94 14.36 -4.13
CA LEU A 227 6.03 12.94 -3.81
C LEU A 227 6.12 12.11 -5.11
N GLU A 228 7.05 11.19 -5.20
CA GLU A 228 7.16 10.22 -6.30
C GLU A 228 6.42 8.92 -5.91
N ILE A 229 5.67 8.36 -6.84
CA ILE A 229 4.81 7.21 -6.59
C ILE A 229 5.43 5.92 -7.11
N LEU A 230 5.52 4.92 -6.23
CA LEU A 230 5.81 3.53 -6.56
C LEU A 230 4.54 2.70 -6.30
N ILE A 231 4.06 1.96 -7.29
CA ILE A 231 2.91 1.09 -7.08
C ILE A 231 3.31 -0.35 -6.78
N GLU A 232 2.60 -0.96 -5.86
CA GLU A 232 2.68 -2.38 -5.57
C GLU A 232 1.53 -3.11 -6.26
N VAL A 233 1.88 -3.88 -7.29
CA VAL A 233 0.97 -4.80 -7.98
C VAL A 233 1.69 -6.11 -8.24
N HIS A 234 1.33 -7.14 -7.50
CA HIS A 234 1.85 -8.47 -7.73
C HIS A 234 1.04 -9.17 -8.82
N SER A 235 1.62 -9.33 -10.01
CA SER A 235 0.94 -9.89 -11.17
C SER A 235 1.92 -10.56 -12.13
N TYR A 236 1.36 -11.24 -13.14
CA TYR A 236 2.12 -11.84 -14.23
C TYR A 236 3.01 -10.79 -14.95
N TYR A 237 4.22 -11.17 -15.34
CA TYR A 237 5.24 -10.23 -15.82
C TYR A 237 4.79 -9.35 -17.01
N LYS A 238 4.01 -9.89 -17.97
CA LYS A 238 3.49 -9.08 -19.08
C LYS A 238 2.52 -8.00 -18.61
N LYS A 239 1.74 -8.29 -17.54
CA LYS A 239 0.86 -7.30 -16.92
C LYS A 239 1.68 -6.23 -16.19
N GLN A 240 2.78 -6.59 -15.58
CA GLN A 240 3.71 -5.62 -14.98
C GLN A 240 4.34 -4.69 -16.02
N VAL A 241 4.72 -5.21 -17.20
CA VAL A 241 5.20 -4.39 -18.32
C VAL A 241 4.12 -3.42 -18.81
N GLU A 242 2.87 -3.87 -18.92
CA GLU A 242 1.73 -3.00 -19.27
C GLU A 242 1.51 -1.91 -18.22
N ILE A 243 1.52 -2.28 -16.94
CA ILE A 243 1.35 -1.33 -15.82
C ILE A 243 2.48 -0.31 -15.80
N ALA A 244 3.72 -0.75 -15.98
CA ALA A 244 4.90 0.12 -15.96
C ALA A 244 4.84 1.24 -17.01
N SER A 245 4.15 1.02 -18.13
CA SER A 245 3.95 2.06 -19.16
C SER A 245 3.00 3.19 -18.74
N LYS A 246 2.27 3.01 -17.63
CA LYS A 246 1.20 3.91 -17.18
C LYS A 246 1.49 4.58 -15.82
N VAL A 247 2.62 4.25 -15.18
CA VAL A 247 2.96 4.69 -13.83
C VAL A 247 4.41 5.19 -13.75
N ASP A 248 4.76 5.90 -12.67
CA ASP A 248 6.13 6.40 -12.50
C ASP A 248 7.11 5.26 -12.24
N ARG A 249 6.74 4.35 -11.31
CA ARG A 249 7.55 3.20 -10.93
C ARG A 249 6.68 1.99 -10.59
N VAL A 250 7.25 0.81 -10.82
CA VAL A 250 6.66 -0.48 -10.49
C VAL A 250 7.73 -1.39 -9.94
N TYR A 251 7.36 -2.33 -9.06
CA TYR A 251 8.27 -3.37 -8.63
C TYR A 251 8.59 -4.36 -9.75
N ASP A 252 9.87 -4.76 -9.81
CA ASP A 252 10.33 -5.88 -10.64
C ASP A 252 10.29 -7.16 -9.81
N PHE A 253 9.16 -7.83 -9.80
CA PHE A 253 8.99 -9.12 -9.12
C PHE A 253 9.48 -10.30 -9.96
N ALA A 254 9.84 -10.10 -11.23
CA ALA A 254 10.32 -11.15 -12.10
C ALA A 254 11.84 -11.41 -11.94
N LEU A 255 12.64 -10.36 -11.79
CA LEU A 255 14.09 -10.48 -11.73
C LEU A 255 14.62 -11.35 -10.57
N PRO A 256 14.15 -11.19 -9.31
CA PRO A 256 14.67 -11.98 -8.19
C PRO A 256 14.58 -13.50 -8.39
N PRO A 257 13.42 -14.10 -8.74
CA PRO A 257 13.35 -15.55 -8.98
C PRO A 257 14.16 -16.00 -10.20
N LEU A 258 14.28 -15.15 -11.22
CA LEU A 258 15.11 -15.47 -12.40
C LEU A 258 16.60 -15.50 -12.04
N LEU A 259 17.07 -14.57 -11.22
CA LEU A 259 18.44 -14.57 -10.70
C LEU A 259 18.71 -15.81 -9.85
N LEU A 260 17.79 -16.15 -8.93
CA LEU A 260 17.92 -17.35 -8.12
C LEU A 260 17.98 -18.61 -8.97
N HIS A 261 17.14 -18.71 -10.00
CA HIS A 261 17.19 -19.81 -10.97
C HIS A 261 18.54 -19.88 -11.68
N ALA A 262 19.02 -18.77 -12.22
CA ALA A 262 20.32 -18.72 -12.91
C ALA A 262 21.48 -19.12 -12.00
N LEU A 263 21.50 -18.64 -10.77
CA LEU A 263 22.53 -18.99 -9.78
C LEU A 263 22.49 -20.47 -9.37
N SER A 264 21.29 -21.06 -9.31
CA SER A 264 21.11 -22.45 -8.88
C SER A 264 21.36 -23.46 -10.00
N THR A 265 21.10 -23.10 -11.25
CA THR A 265 21.13 -24.05 -12.40
C THR A 265 22.21 -23.74 -13.42
N GLY A 266 22.79 -22.56 -13.40
CA GLY A 266 23.71 -22.07 -14.44
C GLY A 266 23.02 -21.61 -15.73
N HIS A 267 21.67 -21.67 -15.82
CA HIS A 267 20.93 -21.26 -17.01
C HIS A 267 20.61 -19.76 -16.92
N VAL A 268 21.25 -18.96 -17.76
CA VAL A 268 21.15 -17.49 -17.72
C VAL A 268 20.19 -16.91 -18.76
N GLU A 269 19.72 -17.69 -19.72
CA GLU A 269 18.88 -17.23 -20.82
C GLU A 269 17.58 -16.55 -20.35
N PRO A 270 16.88 -17.03 -19.30
CA PRO A 270 15.70 -16.35 -18.80
C PRO A 270 15.99 -14.96 -18.23
N VAL A 271 17.16 -14.80 -17.56
CA VAL A 271 17.60 -13.49 -17.05
C VAL A 271 17.92 -12.54 -18.20
N ALA A 272 18.67 -13.02 -19.20
CA ALA A 272 19.03 -12.23 -20.38
C ALA A 272 17.76 -11.74 -21.10
N HIS A 273 16.82 -12.66 -21.38
CA HIS A 273 15.53 -12.30 -22.00
C HIS A 273 14.76 -11.26 -21.18
N TRP A 274 14.71 -11.42 -19.86
CA TRP A 274 14.03 -10.44 -19.00
C TRP A 274 14.70 -9.08 -19.04
N THR A 275 16.03 -9.02 -19.00
CA THR A 275 16.79 -7.76 -19.08
C THR A 275 16.51 -6.97 -20.34
N ASP A 276 16.23 -7.63 -21.46
CA ASP A 276 15.92 -7.02 -22.74
C ASP A 276 14.51 -6.40 -22.78
N ILE A 277 13.54 -6.99 -22.05
CA ILE A 277 12.12 -6.59 -22.10
C ILE A 277 11.63 -5.86 -20.85
N ARG A 278 12.42 -5.85 -19.76
CA ARG A 278 11.97 -5.22 -18.50
C ARG A 278 11.81 -3.71 -18.65
N PRO A 279 10.81 -3.12 -17.99
CA PRO A 279 10.62 -1.67 -18.02
C PRO A 279 11.78 -0.92 -17.35
N ASN A 280 12.15 0.24 -17.92
CA ASN A 280 13.22 1.09 -17.37
C ASN A 280 12.86 1.72 -16.01
N ASN A 281 11.58 1.81 -15.68
CA ASN A 281 11.07 2.31 -14.41
C ASN A 281 10.76 1.21 -13.39
N ALA A 282 11.17 -0.03 -13.67
CA ALA A 282 11.03 -1.13 -12.72
C ALA A 282 12.10 -1.07 -11.63
N VAL A 283 11.65 -1.19 -10.38
CA VAL A 283 12.49 -1.19 -9.18
C VAL A 283 12.64 -2.62 -8.70
N THR A 284 13.87 -3.13 -8.68
CA THR A 284 14.17 -4.48 -8.22
C THR A 284 14.17 -4.51 -6.70
N VAL A 285 13.38 -5.40 -6.12
CA VAL A 285 13.44 -5.74 -4.70
C VAL A 285 14.37 -6.93 -4.54
N SER A 286 15.45 -6.76 -3.80
CA SER A 286 16.33 -7.88 -3.43
C SER A 286 15.59 -8.82 -2.50
N ILE A 287 15.61 -10.13 -2.81
CA ILE A 287 15.12 -11.14 -1.88
C ILE A 287 16.04 -11.12 -0.64
N ARG A 288 15.49 -10.77 0.50
CA ARG A 288 16.13 -11.04 1.77
C ARG A 288 15.93 -12.53 2.07
N THR A 289 16.99 -13.28 2.07
CA THR A 289 17.05 -14.48 2.89
C THR A 289 17.22 -14.00 4.32
N THR A 290 16.16 -13.92 5.10
CA THR A 290 16.28 -13.90 6.54
C THR A 290 16.79 -15.29 6.94
N ALA A 291 18.10 -15.42 7.10
CA ALA A 291 18.60 -16.49 7.93
C ALA A 291 18.05 -16.18 9.35
N SER A 292 17.05 -16.95 9.75
CA SER A 292 16.68 -17.03 11.16
C SER A 292 17.90 -17.57 11.88
N ALA A 293 18.53 -16.74 12.71
CA ALA A 293 19.44 -17.18 13.73
C ALA A 293 18.66 -17.87 14.84
#